data_039bdad372fda751593e14a16576620d
#
_entry.id   039bdad372fda751593e14a16576620d
#
_cell.length_a   1.000
_cell.length_b   1.000
_cell.length_c   1.000
_cell.angle_alpha   90.00
_cell.angle_beta   90.00
_cell.angle_gamma   90.00
#
_symmetry.space_group_name_H-M   'P 1'
#
loop_
_entity.id
_entity.type
_entity.pdbx_description
1 polymer ?
#
loop_
_entity_poly.entity_id
_entity_poly.type
_entity_poly.pdbx_seq_one_letter_code
_entity_poly.pdbx_strand_id
1 'polypeptide(L)'
;MMSTGINRQINCYSMVPWELSFQYFDQASNTLQAVKTAPGEKEYEEMWVAMLSSFSKHLREKGWFDICTIAMDERPMEVMQKTLAVIRKADPEFKVSLAGNYHAEIEPALYDYCISIGQEFPVDVRMRRASENKPTTYYTSCAEAYPNTFTFSDPAEAAWMSFYSAQKHLNGYLRWAYNSWPLEPLLDSRFRTWAGGDTYLVYPGARSSIRFEKLVEGIQAHEKITLLRKEFLEKGNKAGWKKIEKMLAAFRLTDFPETPAAVTVNRANEILNSL
;
A
#
# COMPACT_ATOMS: atom_id res chain seq x y z
N MET A 1 -12.89 11.95 1.29
CA MET A 1 -12.69 10.52 1.07
C MET A 1 -14.02 9.75 1.14
N MET A 2 -14.69 9.67 2.29
CA MET A 2 -15.94 8.89 2.43
C MET A 2 -17.01 9.29 1.40
N SER A 3 -17.26 10.57 1.21
CA SER A 3 -18.23 11.09 0.23
C SER A 3 -17.86 10.85 -1.25
N THR A 4 -16.61 10.48 -1.53
CA THR A 4 -16.12 10.20 -2.89
C THR A 4 -15.97 8.71 -3.18
N GLY A 5 -16.49 7.84 -2.30
CA GLY A 5 -16.45 6.39 -2.45
C GLY A 5 -15.17 5.71 -1.95
N ILE A 6 -14.19 6.46 -1.40
CA ILE A 6 -13.01 5.91 -0.76
C ILE A 6 -13.38 5.59 0.70
N ASN A 7 -14.00 4.44 0.92
CA ASN A 7 -14.66 4.10 2.18
C ASN A 7 -14.48 2.64 2.62
N ARG A 8 -13.61 1.87 1.95
CA ARG A 8 -13.38 0.45 2.32
C ARG A 8 -12.31 0.30 3.39
N GLN A 9 -11.24 1.11 3.31
CA GLN A 9 -10.14 1.06 4.27
C GLN A 9 -9.42 2.41 4.34
N ILE A 10 -9.02 2.79 5.55
CA ILE A 10 -8.23 3.99 5.85
C ILE A 10 -7.04 3.56 6.69
N ASN A 11 -5.83 3.70 6.17
CA ASN A 11 -4.60 3.36 6.88
C ASN A 11 -4.01 4.61 7.51
N CYS A 12 -3.94 4.62 8.85
CA CYS A 12 -3.45 5.76 9.64
C CYS A 12 -1.96 5.58 9.94
N TYR A 13 -1.08 6.14 9.12
CA TYR A 13 0.38 6.17 9.30
C TYR A 13 0.79 7.40 10.12
N SER A 14 1.86 7.37 10.86
CA SER A 14 2.66 6.26 11.36
C SER A 14 2.90 6.47 12.86
N MET A 15 2.81 5.40 13.66
CA MET A 15 3.18 5.46 15.09
C MET A 15 4.69 5.50 15.32
N VAL A 16 5.49 5.13 14.33
CA VAL A 16 6.95 5.04 14.44
C VAL A 16 7.60 5.82 13.28
N PRO A 17 7.54 7.16 13.31
CA PRO A 17 8.23 7.99 12.32
C PRO A 17 9.75 7.81 12.43
N TRP A 18 10.47 8.10 11.35
CA TRP A 18 11.92 7.88 11.29
C TRP A 18 12.70 8.63 12.35
N GLU A 19 12.30 9.85 12.71
CA GLU A 19 12.99 10.68 13.69
C GLU A 19 12.51 10.45 15.13
N LEU A 20 11.48 9.59 15.34
CA LEU A 20 10.82 9.35 16.62
C LEU A 20 10.45 10.67 17.35
N SER A 21 10.05 11.67 16.57
CA SER A 21 9.66 12.99 17.03
C SER A 21 8.17 13.21 16.73
N PHE A 22 7.40 13.51 17.76
CA PHE A 22 5.97 13.70 17.70
C PHE A 22 5.60 15.12 18.03
N GLN A 23 4.91 15.78 17.12
CA GLN A 23 4.42 17.15 17.35
C GLN A 23 3.04 17.11 17.98
N TYR A 24 2.83 17.97 18.95
CA TYR A 24 1.54 18.19 19.57
C TYR A 24 1.31 19.67 19.87
N PHE A 25 0.05 20.07 19.94
CA PHE A 25 -0.32 21.43 20.34
C PHE A 25 -0.55 21.46 21.84
N ASP A 26 0.30 22.22 22.55
CA ASP A 26 0.13 22.43 23.98
C ASP A 26 -0.82 23.62 24.21
N GLN A 27 -2.01 23.30 24.75
CA GLN A 27 -3.03 24.31 25.03
C GLN A 27 -2.63 25.28 26.15
N ALA A 28 -1.80 24.85 27.10
CA ALA A 28 -1.40 25.70 28.20
C ALA A 28 -0.45 26.81 27.76
N SER A 29 0.51 26.50 26.92
CA SER A 29 1.46 27.49 26.35
C SER A 29 0.96 28.09 25.03
N ASN A 30 -0.11 27.56 24.42
CA ASN A 30 -0.65 27.92 23.10
C ASN A 30 0.42 27.83 21.99
N THR A 31 1.27 26.81 22.03
CA THR A 31 2.37 26.60 21.10
C THR A 31 2.43 25.16 20.58
N LEU A 32 3.05 24.97 19.41
CA LEU A 32 3.45 23.65 18.94
C LEU A 32 4.71 23.22 19.72
N GLN A 33 4.62 22.03 20.29
CA GLN A 33 5.71 21.37 21.01
C GLN A 33 6.10 20.08 20.27
N ALA A 34 7.24 19.52 20.59
CA ALA A 34 7.70 18.23 20.10
C ALA A 34 8.24 17.39 21.25
N VAL A 35 7.89 16.12 21.25
CA VAL A 35 8.43 15.11 22.16
C VAL A 35 9.21 14.07 21.36
N LYS A 36 10.38 13.68 21.84
CA LYS A 36 11.16 12.56 21.29
C LYS A 36 11.04 11.39 22.24
N THR A 37 10.46 10.30 21.77
CA THR A 37 10.26 9.09 22.55
C THR A 37 10.12 7.88 21.61
N ALA A 38 10.43 6.68 22.10
CA ALA A 38 10.51 5.46 21.31
C ALA A 38 9.62 4.33 21.86
N PRO A 39 9.17 3.38 21.02
CA PRO A 39 8.47 2.19 21.47
C PRO A 39 9.24 1.42 22.56
N GLY A 40 8.60 1.23 23.71
CA GLY A 40 9.19 0.63 24.91
C GLY A 40 9.52 1.64 26.00
N GLU A 41 9.48 2.93 25.71
CA GLU A 41 9.57 3.98 26.72
C GLU A 41 8.20 4.28 27.30
N LYS A 42 8.18 4.64 28.60
CA LYS A 42 6.93 4.93 29.32
C LYS A 42 6.17 6.11 28.69
N GLU A 43 6.88 7.15 28.33
CA GLU A 43 6.29 8.34 27.70
C GLU A 43 5.65 8.04 26.36
N TYR A 44 6.29 7.20 25.53
CA TYR A 44 5.72 6.73 24.27
C TYR A 44 4.39 5.97 24.51
N GLU A 45 4.41 5.04 25.45
CA GLU A 45 3.23 4.24 25.76
C GLU A 45 2.08 5.10 26.28
N GLU A 46 2.34 5.96 27.27
CA GLU A 46 1.32 6.83 27.88
C GLU A 46 0.67 7.75 26.84
N MET A 47 1.49 8.39 25.99
CA MET A 47 1.03 9.28 24.91
C MET A 47 0.16 8.53 23.89
N TRP A 48 0.64 7.41 23.38
CA TRP A 48 -0.06 6.70 22.33
C TRP A 48 -1.29 5.94 22.83
N VAL A 49 -1.26 5.38 24.04
CA VAL A 49 -2.44 4.74 24.62
C VAL A 49 -3.55 5.77 24.84
N ALA A 50 -3.22 6.94 25.36
CA ALA A 50 -4.20 8.01 25.56
C ALA A 50 -4.82 8.47 24.23
N MET A 51 -3.97 8.74 23.23
CA MET A 51 -4.41 9.18 21.89
C MET A 51 -5.24 8.11 21.20
N LEU A 52 -4.77 6.87 21.12
CA LEU A 52 -5.46 5.79 20.44
C LEU A 52 -6.78 5.41 21.12
N SER A 53 -6.86 5.43 22.45
CA SER A 53 -8.13 5.18 23.17
C SER A 53 -9.17 6.26 22.86
N SER A 54 -8.76 7.52 22.80
CA SER A 54 -9.63 8.62 22.38
C SER A 54 -10.03 8.49 20.91
N PHE A 55 -9.09 8.11 20.05
CA PHE A 55 -9.33 7.91 18.63
C PHE A 55 -10.27 6.73 18.35
N SER A 56 -10.12 5.61 19.07
CA SER A 56 -11.04 4.47 19.00
C SER A 56 -12.48 4.89 19.29
N LYS A 57 -12.68 5.65 20.36
CA LYS A 57 -14.00 6.18 20.71
C LYS A 57 -14.57 7.05 19.60
N HIS A 58 -13.77 8.00 19.10
CA HIS A 58 -14.17 8.87 17.98
C HIS A 58 -14.54 8.08 16.71
N LEU A 59 -13.74 7.07 16.36
CA LEU A 59 -14.00 6.24 15.18
C LEU A 59 -15.32 5.44 15.32
N ARG A 60 -15.60 4.91 16.52
CA ARG A 60 -16.87 4.21 16.81
C ARG A 60 -18.07 5.15 16.72
N GLU A 61 -17.96 6.35 17.27
CA GLU A 61 -19.01 7.39 17.18
C GLU A 61 -19.29 7.79 15.71
N LYS A 62 -18.28 7.77 14.83
CA LYS A 62 -18.43 8.03 13.39
C LYS A 62 -18.84 6.81 12.57
N GLY A 63 -18.84 5.62 13.14
CA GLY A 63 -19.04 4.36 12.39
C GLY A 63 -17.89 4.01 11.45
N TRP A 64 -16.66 4.46 11.75
CA TRP A 64 -15.48 4.25 10.91
C TRP A 64 -14.46 3.29 11.50
N PHE A 65 -14.70 2.77 12.68
CA PHE A 65 -13.73 1.91 13.38
C PHE A 65 -13.34 0.68 12.54
N ASP A 66 -14.31 0.02 11.92
CA ASP A 66 -14.08 -1.22 11.15
C ASP A 66 -13.34 -1.02 9.85
N ILE A 67 -13.28 0.21 9.34
CA ILE A 67 -12.56 0.54 8.11
C ILE A 67 -11.22 1.22 8.36
N CYS A 68 -10.91 1.59 9.61
CA CYS A 68 -9.62 2.20 9.97
C CYS A 68 -8.63 1.14 10.45
N THR A 69 -7.38 1.31 10.04
CA THR A 69 -6.25 0.52 10.56
C THR A 69 -5.19 1.46 11.13
N ILE A 70 -4.53 1.02 12.19
CA ILE A 70 -3.32 1.68 12.67
C ILE A 70 -2.16 1.12 11.88
N ALA A 71 -1.45 1.98 11.16
CA ALA A 71 -0.45 1.57 10.19
C ALA A 71 0.97 1.96 10.63
N MET A 72 1.94 1.14 10.26
CA MET A 72 3.36 1.39 10.48
C MET A 72 4.19 0.95 9.27
N ASP A 73 5.36 1.60 9.13
CA ASP A 73 6.42 1.13 8.26
C ASP A 73 7.23 0.04 8.95
N GLU A 74 8.04 -0.68 8.18
CA GLU A 74 9.01 -1.61 8.72
C GLU A 74 10.04 -0.92 9.61
N ARG A 75 10.23 -1.52 10.78
CA ARG A 75 11.23 -1.16 11.78
C ARG A 75 11.87 -2.44 12.31
N PRO A 76 12.94 -2.38 13.10
CA PRO A 76 13.45 -3.55 13.79
C PRO A 76 12.34 -4.32 14.51
N MET A 77 12.39 -5.65 14.48
CA MET A 77 11.32 -6.53 14.99
C MET A 77 10.88 -6.17 16.42
N GLU A 78 11.83 -5.90 17.30
CA GLU A 78 11.54 -5.51 18.69
C GLU A 78 10.69 -4.22 18.76
N VAL A 79 10.99 -3.24 17.91
CA VAL A 79 10.23 -1.98 17.83
C VAL A 79 8.82 -2.22 17.34
N MET A 80 8.66 -3.04 16.31
CA MET A 80 7.32 -3.39 15.79
C MET A 80 6.49 -4.14 16.82
N GLN A 81 7.08 -5.10 17.53
CA GLN A 81 6.39 -5.84 18.60
C GLN A 81 5.95 -4.94 19.75
N LYS A 82 6.82 -4.01 20.20
CA LYS A 82 6.47 -3.02 21.22
C LYS A 82 5.34 -2.09 20.76
N THR A 83 5.38 -1.68 19.50
CA THR A 83 4.31 -0.85 18.90
C THR A 83 2.98 -1.60 18.86
N LEU A 84 2.99 -2.87 18.44
CA LEU A 84 1.79 -3.73 18.48
C LEU A 84 1.22 -3.86 19.90
N ALA A 85 2.08 -4.01 20.91
CA ALA A 85 1.64 -4.09 22.30
C ALA A 85 0.93 -2.80 22.76
N VAL A 86 1.44 -1.63 22.37
CA VAL A 86 0.81 -0.33 22.66
C VAL A 86 -0.55 -0.19 21.98
N ILE A 87 -0.67 -0.60 20.74
CA ILE A 87 -1.96 -0.59 19.99
C ILE A 87 -2.96 -1.49 20.71
N ARG A 88 -2.58 -2.72 21.07
CA ARG A 88 -3.45 -3.67 21.78
C ARG A 88 -3.84 -3.20 23.17
N LYS A 89 -2.96 -2.48 23.87
CA LYS A 89 -3.26 -1.87 25.17
C LYS A 89 -4.30 -0.75 25.07
N ALA A 90 -4.25 0.03 24.00
CA ALA A 90 -5.21 1.11 23.76
C ALA A 90 -6.60 0.58 23.40
N ASP A 91 -6.66 -0.34 22.45
CA ASP A 91 -7.88 -1.06 22.04
C ASP A 91 -7.48 -2.38 21.34
N PRO A 92 -7.83 -3.55 21.89
CA PRO A 92 -7.47 -4.84 21.33
C PRO A 92 -8.14 -5.16 19.98
N GLU A 93 -9.20 -4.44 19.60
CA GLU A 93 -9.93 -4.65 18.36
C GLU A 93 -9.36 -3.84 17.19
N PHE A 94 -8.42 -2.93 17.41
CA PHE A 94 -7.81 -2.21 16.29
C PHE A 94 -7.21 -3.15 15.26
N LYS A 95 -7.56 -2.93 14.02
CA LYS A 95 -6.86 -3.52 12.87
C LYS A 95 -5.51 -2.85 12.70
N VAL A 96 -4.48 -3.65 12.37
CA VAL A 96 -3.13 -3.14 12.16
C VAL A 96 -2.68 -3.41 10.73
N SER A 97 -2.04 -2.43 10.11
CA SER A 97 -1.40 -2.53 8.80
C SER A 97 0.10 -2.37 8.91
N LEU A 98 0.84 -3.10 8.08
CA LEU A 98 2.29 -2.95 7.94
C LEU A 98 2.66 -2.86 6.46
N ALA A 99 3.57 -1.94 6.14
CA ALA A 99 4.31 -1.93 4.87
C ALA A 99 5.79 -2.21 5.14
N GLY A 100 6.32 -3.34 4.63
CA GLY A 100 7.69 -3.79 4.89
C GLY A 100 7.97 -5.17 4.34
N ASN A 101 9.07 -5.80 4.79
CA ASN A 101 9.37 -7.17 4.41
C ASN A 101 8.43 -8.17 5.10
N TYR A 102 8.36 -9.37 4.55
CA TYR A 102 7.57 -10.43 5.18
C TYR A 102 8.26 -10.96 6.45
N HIS A 103 7.51 -10.97 7.56
CA HIS A 103 7.94 -11.50 8.85
C HIS A 103 6.86 -12.42 9.42
N ALA A 104 7.18 -13.70 9.52
CA ALA A 104 6.25 -14.72 10.02
C ALA A 104 5.81 -14.48 11.47
N GLU A 105 6.68 -13.86 12.27
CA GLU A 105 6.49 -13.64 13.72
C GLU A 105 5.37 -12.66 14.02
N ILE A 106 5.15 -11.65 13.17
CA ILE A 106 4.12 -10.62 13.37
C ILE A 106 2.95 -10.76 12.41
N GLU A 107 3.08 -11.59 11.37
CA GLU A 107 2.04 -11.75 10.35
C GLU A 107 0.64 -12.02 10.93
N PRO A 108 0.47 -12.89 11.95
CA PRO A 108 -0.85 -13.17 12.50
C PRO A 108 -1.54 -11.95 13.13
N ALA A 109 -0.77 -10.98 13.62
CA ALA A 109 -1.27 -9.74 14.24
C ALA A 109 -1.72 -8.69 13.22
N LEU A 110 -1.39 -8.88 11.94
CA LEU A 110 -1.62 -7.90 10.89
C LEU A 110 -2.91 -8.20 10.12
N TYR A 111 -3.77 -7.20 10.03
CA TYR A 111 -4.95 -7.23 9.16
C TYR A 111 -4.56 -6.98 7.70
N ASP A 112 -3.91 -5.87 7.39
CA ASP A 112 -3.41 -5.53 6.07
C ASP A 112 -1.88 -5.66 6.06
N TYR A 113 -1.37 -6.44 5.13
CA TYR A 113 0.06 -6.64 5.00
C TYR A 113 0.52 -6.32 3.57
N CYS A 114 1.29 -5.24 3.47
CA CYS A 114 1.90 -4.76 2.24
C CYS A 114 3.39 -5.10 2.24
N ILE A 115 3.82 -5.97 1.32
CA ILE A 115 5.24 -6.38 1.24
C ILE A 115 5.99 -5.63 0.14
N SER A 116 7.31 -5.50 0.29
CA SER A 116 8.17 -4.98 -0.77
C SER A 116 8.06 -5.87 -2.03
N ILE A 117 8.12 -5.27 -3.22
CA ILE A 117 7.96 -5.97 -4.51
C ILE A 117 8.93 -7.16 -4.68
N GLY A 118 10.11 -7.11 -4.05
CA GLY A 118 11.09 -8.21 -4.06
C GLY A 118 10.76 -9.38 -3.12
N GLN A 119 9.71 -9.27 -2.32
CA GLN A 119 9.30 -10.27 -1.34
C GLN A 119 8.10 -11.10 -1.84
N GLU A 120 7.92 -12.27 -1.23
CA GLU A 120 6.77 -13.13 -1.50
C GLU A 120 6.14 -13.63 -0.20
N PHE A 121 4.82 -13.70 -0.17
CA PHE A 121 4.13 -14.46 0.88
C PHE A 121 4.28 -15.96 0.64
N PRO A 122 4.53 -16.77 1.68
CA PRO A 122 4.31 -18.21 1.59
C PRO A 122 2.91 -18.51 1.06
N VAL A 123 2.78 -19.51 0.20
CA VAL A 123 1.52 -19.81 -0.49
C VAL A 123 0.39 -20.11 0.51
N ASP A 124 0.66 -20.90 1.52
CA ASP A 124 -0.29 -21.24 2.60
C ASP A 124 -0.74 -20.00 3.39
N VAL A 125 0.17 -19.09 3.72
CA VAL A 125 -0.14 -17.81 4.38
C VAL A 125 -1.06 -16.98 3.49
N ARG A 126 -0.73 -16.82 2.21
CA ARG A 126 -1.55 -16.05 1.28
C ARG A 126 -2.95 -16.64 1.13
N MET A 127 -3.06 -17.97 1.01
CA MET A 127 -4.35 -18.65 0.92
C MET A 127 -5.18 -18.48 2.20
N ARG A 128 -4.56 -18.60 3.37
CA ARG A 128 -5.22 -18.37 4.65
C ARG A 128 -5.71 -16.93 4.77
N ARG A 129 -4.86 -15.95 4.48
CA ARG A 129 -5.23 -14.52 4.52
C ARG A 129 -6.40 -14.21 3.57
N ALA A 130 -6.39 -14.81 2.37
CA ALA A 130 -7.50 -14.66 1.42
C ALA A 130 -8.82 -15.25 1.97
N SER A 131 -8.78 -16.42 2.64
CA SER A 131 -9.95 -17.02 3.28
C SER A 131 -10.48 -16.21 4.47
N GLU A 132 -9.59 -15.48 5.16
CA GLU A 132 -9.91 -14.57 6.26
C GLU A 132 -10.30 -13.15 5.79
N ASN A 133 -10.34 -12.89 4.47
CA ASN A 133 -10.54 -11.56 3.89
C ASN A 133 -9.54 -10.50 4.40
N LYS A 134 -8.30 -10.90 4.66
CA LYS A 134 -7.20 -10.00 5.05
C LYS A 134 -6.46 -9.52 3.81
N PRO A 135 -6.38 -8.19 3.56
CA PRO A 135 -5.66 -7.66 2.41
C PRO A 135 -4.19 -8.08 2.41
N THR A 136 -3.73 -8.48 1.22
CA THR A 136 -2.33 -8.73 0.91
C THR A 136 -1.96 -7.91 -0.31
N THR A 137 -1.04 -6.98 -0.15
CA THR A 137 -0.63 -6.03 -1.19
C THR A 137 0.88 -5.99 -1.29
N TYR A 138 1.39 -5.25 -2.25
CA TYR A 138 2.81 -4.96 -2.35
C TYR A 138 3.05 -3.48 -2.68
N TYR A 139 4.27 -3.01 -2.48
CA TYR A 139 4.66 -1.65 -2.79
C TYR A 139 6.00 -1.59 -3.53
N THR A 140 6.22 -0.46 -4.21
CA THR A 140 7.53 -0.01 -4.68
C THR A 140 7.91 1.27 -3.96
N SER A 141 9.21 1.50 -3.80
CA SER A 141 9.78 2.66 -3.14
C SER A 141 10.80 3.37 -4.05
N CYS A 142 11.62 4.23 -3.48
CA CYS A 142 12.75 4.85 -4.18
C CYS A 142 13.89 3.86 -4.49
N ALA A 143 13.86 2.67 -3.90
CA ALA A 143 14.92 1.67 -4.05
C ALA A 143 14.83 0.91 -5.38
N GLU A 144 13.64 0.72 -5.92
CA GLU A 144 13.43 0.01 -7.18
C GLU A 144 13.60 0.94 -8.37
N ALA A 145 14.57 0.63 -9.25
CA ALA A 145 14.75 1.39 -10.49
C ALA A 145 13.56 1.17 -11.44
N TYR A 146 13.03 -0.03 -11.49
CA TYR A 146 11.87 -0.47 -12.27
C TYR A 146 11.28 -1.77 -11.71
N PRO A 147 9.96 -2.01 -11.88
CA PRO A 147 8.97 -1.04 -12.33
C PRO A 147 8.75 0.04 -11.27
N ASN A 148 8.55 1.28 -11.71
CA ASN A 148 8.27 2.38 -10.79
C ASN A 148 7.38 3.45 -11.45
N THR A 149 7.13 4.55 -10.73
CA THR A 149 6.31 5.68 -11.19
C THR A 149 7.08 7.00 -11.11
N PHE A 150 8.38 6.99 -11.37
CA PHE A 150 9.16 8.21 -11.50
C PHE A 150 8.75 9.02 -12.73
N THR A 151 9.08 10.31 -12.79
CA THR A 151 8.77 11.12 -13.98
C THR A 151 9.52 10.66 -15.24
N PHE A 152 10.57 9.88 -15.09
CA PHE A 152 11.38 9.30 -16.15
C PHE A 152 11.16 7.78 -16.37
N SER A 153 10.29 7.13 -15.57
CA SER A 153 9.88 5.75 -15.80
C SER A 153 9.06 5.64 -17.10
N ASP A 154 9.11 4.49 -17.78
CA ASP A 154 8.14 4.20 -18.83
C ASP A 154 6.73 4.26 -18.22
N PRO A 155 5.84 5.11 -18.74
CA PRO A 155 4.47 5.23 -18.20
C PRO A 155 3.72 3.89 -18.08
N ALA A 156 4.02 2.92 -18.96
CA ALA A 156 3.42 1.60 -18.92
C ALA A 156 3.82 0.78 -17.67
N GLU A 157 4.91 1.13 -16.98
CA GLU A 157 5.29 0.48 -15.73
C GLU A 157 4.20 0.63 -14.66
N ALA A 158 3.50 1.75 -14.64
CA ALA A 158 2.38 1.96 -13.72
C ALA A 158 1.23 0.97 -13.96
N ALA A 159 0.89 0.68 -15.22
CA ALA A 159 -0.09 -0.36 -15.55
C ALA A 159 0.46 -1.77 -15.28
N TRP A 160 1.72 -2.02 -15.63
CA TRP A 160 2.40 -3.29 -15.43
C TRP A 160 2.34 -3.76 -13.97
N MET A 161 2.50 -2.84 -13.02
CA MET A 161 2.43 -3.15 -11.58
C MET A 161 1.09 -3.75 -11.15
N SER A 162 -0.02 -3.35 -11.77
CA SER A 162 -1.34 -3.93 -11.47
C SER A 162 -1.49 -5.35 -12.02
N PHE A 163 -0.94 -5.63 -13.20
CA PHE A 163 -0.87 -7.00 -13.74
C PHE A 163 0.03 -7.90 -12.88
N TYR A 164 1.16 -7.37 -12.40
CA TYR A 164 2.03 -8.09 -11.48
C TYR A 164 1.29 -8.45 -10.17
N SER A 165 0.52 -7.54 -9.61
CA SER A 165 -0.36 -7.83 -8.48
C SER A 165 -1.28 -9.02 -8.77
N ALA A 166 -1.95 -9.03 -9.92
CA ALA A 166 -2.80 -10.13 -10.35
C ALA A 166 -2.03 -11.44 -10.56
N GLN A 167 -0.80 -11.37 -11.10
CA GLN A 167 0.09 -12.53 -11.28
C GLN A 167 0.48 -13.16 -9.94
N LYS A 168 0.76 -12.34 -8.93
CA LYS A 168 1.09 -12.79 -7.57
C LYS A 168 -0.14 -13.15 -6.71
N HIS A 169 -1.35 -13.02 -7.26
CA HIS A 169 -2.62 -13.18 -6.53
C HIS A 169 -2.70 -12.26 -5.30
N LEU A 170 -2.25 -11.03 -5.44
CA LEU A 170 -2.35 -10.00 -4.42
C LEU A 170 -3.57 -9.11 -4.66
N ASN A 171 -4.05 -8.46 -3.60
CA ASN A 171 -5.24 -7.61 -3.67
C ASN A 171 -5.00 -6.23 -4.31
N GLY A 172 -3.73 -5.83 -4.46
CA GLY A 172 -3.42 -4.54 -5.05
C GLY A 172 -1.99 -4.09 -4.82
N TYR A 173 -1.77 -2.82 -5.12
CA TYR A 173 -0.51 -2.11 -5.05
C TYR A 173 -0.66 -0.88 -4.15
N LEU A 174 0.30 -0.63 -3.29
CA LEU A 174 0.41 0.57 -2.47
C LEU A 174 1.51 1.48 -3.04
N ARG A 175 1.18 2.75 -3.25
CA ARG A 175 2.19 3.78 -3.50
C ARG A 175 2.51 4.48 -2.19
N TRP A 176 3.79 4.47 -1.78
CA TRP A 176 4.22 5.00 -0.48
C TRP A 176 3.96 6.50 -0.32
N ALA A 177 3.93 7.25 -1.43
CA ALA A 177 3.61 8.67 -1.45
C ALA A 177 2.76 9.01 -2.68
N TYR A 178 1.66 9.72 -2.49
CA TYR A 178 0.68 10.01 -3.52
C TYR A 178 0.68 11.48 -3.96
N ASN A 179 0.85 12.41 -3.02
CA ASN A 179 0.72 13.84 -3.23
C ASN A 179 1.65 14.67 -2.31
N SER A 180 2.81 14.13 -1.95
CA SER A 180 3.86 14.88 -1.23
C SER A 180 4.66 15.70 -2.24
N TRP A 181 4.20 16.93 -2.48
CA TRP A 181 4.77 17.81 -3.49
C TRP A 181 6.03 18.53 -3.02
N PRO A 182 7.03 18.76 -3.90
CA PRO A 182 8.03 19.78 -3.71
C PRO A 182 7.39 21.18 -3.74
N LEU A 183 8.19 22.22 -3.50
CA LEU A 183 7.69 23.60 -3.46
C LEU A 183 7.02 24.01 -4.79
N GLU A 184 7.65 23.68 -5.91
CA GLU A 184 7.22 24.06 -7.26
C GLU A 184 7.11 22.80 -8.17
N PRO A 185 6.14 21.91 -7.94
CA PRO A 185 6.11 20.59 -8.59
C PRO A 185 5.87 20.65 -10.10
N LEU A 186 5.41 21.77 -10.62
CA LEU A 186 5.25 22.00 -12.07
C LEU A 186 6.54 22.44 -12.75
N LEU A 187 7.53 22.90 -11.99
CA LEU A 187 8.85 23.33 -12.49
C LEU A 187 9.94 22.32 -12.18
N ASP A 188 9.88 21.70 -11.00
CA ASP A 188 10.86 20.72 -10.56
C ASP A 188 10.14 19.55 -9.86
N SER A 189 10.29 18.35 -10.42
CA SER A 189 9.68 17.13 -9.90
C SER A 189 10.50 16.47 -8.79
N ARG A 190 11.69 16.97 -8.48
CA ARG A 190 12.57 16.43 -7.45
C ARG A 190 12.14 16.91 -6.07
N PHE A 191 12.15 16.03 -5.10
CA PHE A 191 11.87 16.37 -3.70
C PHE A 191 13.00 15.85 -2.81
N ARG A 192 13.86 16.76 -2.36
CA ARG A 192 15.06 16.46 -1.57
C ARG A 192 15.97 15.46 -2.30
N THR A 193 16.21 14.27 -1.70
CA THR A 193 17.08 13.22 -2.23
C THR A 193 16.34 12.17 -3.06
N TRP A 194 15.00 12.23 -3.11
CA TRP A 194 14.20 11.29 -3.87
C TRP A 194 14.21 11.58 -5.37
N ALA A 195 14.05 10.53 -6.16
CA ALA A 195 13.96 10.63 -7.60
C ALA A 195 12.77 11.52 -8.03
N GLY A 196 12.88 12.14 -9.19
CA GLY A 196 11.81 12.99 -9.71
C GLY A 196 10.47 12.26 -9.80
N GLY A 197 9.44 12.80 -9.15
CA GLY A 197 8.09 12.22 -9.12
C GLY A 197 7.90 11.03 -8.19
N ASP A 198 8.91 10.63 -7.43
CA ASP A 198 8.79 9.51 -6.48
C ASP A 198 7.75 9.79 -5.39
N THR A 199 7.66 11.04 -4.94
CA THR A 199 6.80 11.42 -3.82
C THR A 199 5.37 11.79 -4.21
N TYR A 200 5.00 11.74 -5.50
CA TYR A 200 3.64 12.07 -5.94
C TYR A 200 3.28 11.49 -7.31
N LEU A 201 2.01 11.18 -7.50
CA LEU A 201 1.42 10.72 -8.76
C LEU A 201 0.56 11.79 -9.43
N VAL A 202 -0.03 12.67 -8.65
CA VAL A 202 -0.91 13.75 -9.11
C VAL A 202 -0.31 15.09 -8.76
N TYR A 203 -0.67 16.14 -9.49
CA TYR A 203 -0.20 17.51 -9.28
C TYR A 203 -1.22 18.34 -8.49
N PRO A 204 -0.81 19.46 -7.86
CA PRO A 204 -1.73 20.36 -7.18
C PRO A 204 -2.87 20.83 -8.06
N GLY A 205 -4.05 21.06 -7.47
CA GLY A 205 -5.24 21.50 -8.20
C GLY A 205 -5.92 20.37 -8.97
N ALA A 206 -5.84 19.14 -8.45
CA ALA A 206 -6.44 17.92 -9.03
C ALA A 206 -6.00 17.64 -10.48
N ARG A 207 -4.77 18.00 -10.81
CA ARG A 207 -4.18 17.71 -12.13
C ARG A 207 -3.63 16.29 -12.13
N SER A 208 -4.00 15.53 -13.15
CA SER A 208 -3.52 14.19 -13.39
C SER A 208 -2.07 14.15 -13.93
N SER A 209 -1.50 12.98 -14.02
CA SER A 209 -0.27 12.68 -14.74
C SER A 209 -0.43 11.42 -15.58
N ILE A 210 0.40 11.27 -16.62
CA ILE A 210 0.39 10.05 -17.44
C ILE A 210 0.64 8.78 -16.58
N ARG A 211 1.45 8.90 -15.53
CA ARG A 211 1.74 7.81 -14.58
C ARG A 211 0.48 7.40 -13.81
N PHE A 212 -0.30 8.38 -13.36
CA PHE A 212 -1.56 8.12 -12.67
C PHE A 212 -2.61 7.52 -13.60
N GLU A 213 -2.76 8.06 -14.82
CA GLU A 213 -3.71 7.50 -15.81
C GLU A 213 -3.35 6.06 -16.19
N LYS A 214 -2.07 5.75 -16.33
CA LYS A 214 -1.61 4.38 -16.58
C LYS A 214 -1.81 3.46 -15.37
N LEU A 215 -1.70 3.97 -14.17
CA LEU A 215 -2.05 3.21 -12.97
C LEU A 215 -3.56 2.90 -12.93
N VAL A 216 -4.42 3.85 -13.28
CA VAL A 216 -5.87 3.64 -13.39
C VAL A 216 -6.19 2.58 -14.45
N GLU A 217 -5.54 2.62 -15.62
CA GLU A 217 -5.65 1.57 -16.65
C GLU A 217 -5.29 0.20 -16.09
N GLY A 218 -4.19 0.11 -15.36
CA GLY A 218 -3.76 -1.12 -14.71
C GLY A 218 -4.73 -1.63 -13.65
N ILE A 219 -5.30 -0.75 -12.83
CA ILE A 219 -6.32 -1.10 -11.83
C ILE A 219 -7.57 -1.68 -12.52
N GLN A 220 -8.02 -1.07 -13.62
CA GLN A 220 -9.16 -1.58 -14.39
C GLN A 220 -8.87 -2.98 -14.96
N ALA A 221 -7.66 -3.21 -15.46
CA ALA A 221 -7.24 -4.52 -15.93
C ALA A 221 -7.21 -5.56 -14.80
N HIS A 222 -6.68 -5.20 -13.61
CA HIS A 222 -6.67 -6.06 -12.43
C HIS A 222 -8.10 -6.46 -12.00
N GLU A 223 -9.03 -5.51 -11.96
CA GLU A 223 -10.43 -5.78 -11.64
C GLU A 223 -11.08 -6.70 -12.69
N LYS A 224 -10.82 -6.45 -13.98
CA LYS A 224 -11.31 -7.33 -15.07
C LYS A 224 -10.78 -8.75 -14.92
N ILE A 225 -9.49 -8.93 -14.61
CA ILE A 225 -8.89 -10.25 -14.35
C ILE A 225 -9.58 -10.94 -13.16
N THR A 226 -9.82 -10.19 -12.09
CA THR A 226 -10.48 -10.72 -10.88
C THR A 226 -11.89 -11.22 -11.19
N LEU A 227 -12.66 -10.43 -11.93
CA LEU A 227 -14.03 -10.81 -12.36
C LEU A 227 -14.02 -12.03 -13.30
N LEU A 228 -13.12 -12.04 -14.28
CA LEU A 228 -12.99 -13.17 -15.22
C LEU A 228 -12.56 -14.46 -14.51
N ARG A 229 -11.62 -14.38 -13.57
CA ARG A 229 -11.21 -15.55 -12.77
C ARG A 229 -12.39 -16.12 -11.99
N LYS A 230 -13.19 -15.26 -11.35
CA LYS A 230 -14.39 -15.68 -10.63
C LYS A 230 -15.39 -16.33 -11.57
N GLU A 231 -15.72 -15.70 -12.69
CA GLU A 231 -16.65 -16.21 -13.70
C GLU A 231 -16.20 -17.56 -14.26
N PHE A 232 -14.90 -17.69 -14.61
CA PHE A 232 -14.39 -18.94 -15.17
C PHE A 232 -14.40 -20.08 -14.15
N LEU A 233 -14.18 -19.77 -12.86
CA LEU A 233 -14.30 -20.76 -11.80
C LEU A 233 -15.75 -21.22 -11.64
N GLU A 234 -16.69 -20.31 -11.57
CA GLU A 234 -18.13 -20.59 -11.42
C GLU A 234 -18.68 -21.38 -12.59
N LYS A 235 -18.26 -21.06 -13.81
CA LYS A 235 -18.68 -21.73 -15.04
C LYS A 235 -17.88 -23.00 -15.41
N GLY A 236 -16.84 -23.33 -14.64
CA GLY A 236 -15.93 -24.44 -14.97
C GLY A 236 -15.11 -24.20 -16.25
N ASN A 237 -14.91 -22.95 -16.68
CA ASN A 237 -14.16 -22.59 -17.89
C ASN A 237 -12.65 -22.68 -17.68
N LYS A 238 -12.13 -23.91 -17.69
CA LYS A 238 -10.68 -24.18 -17.53
C LYS A 238 -9.84 -23.57 -18.63
N ALA A 239 -10.35 -23.45 -19.84
CA ALA A 239 -9.62 -22.88 -20.98
C ALA A 239 -9.41 -21.37 -20.80
N GLY A 240 -10.45 -20.64 -20.43
CA GLY A 240 -10.37 -19.21 -20.12
C GLY A 240 -9.43 -18.94 -18.95
N TRP A 241 -9.55 -19.72 -17.86
CA TRP A 241 -8.63 -19.66 -16.72
C TRP A 241 -7.18 -19.82 -17.17
N LYS A 242 -6.87 -20.91 -17.90
CA LYS A 242 -5.51 -21.18 -18.38
C LYS A 242 -4.97 -20.04 -19.28
N LYS A 243 -5.84 -19.42 -20.07
CA LYS A 243 -5.46 -18.30 -20.95
C LYS A 243 -5.02 -17.07 -20.13
N ILE A 244 -5.75 -16.74 -19.05
CA ILE A 244 -5.38 -15.66 -18.12
C ILE A 244 -4.06 -15.98 -17.42
N GLU A 245 -3.91 -17.15 -16.81
CA GLU A 245 -2.69 -17.51 -16.09
C GLU A 245 -1.45 -17.51 -17.01
N LYS A 246 -1.60 -17.99 -18.25
CA LYS A 246 -0.52 -17.94 -19.24
C LYS A 246 -0.14 -16.49 -19.62
N MET A 247 -1.11 -15.61 -19.75
CA MET A 247 -0.89 -14.18 -19.99
C MET A 247 -0.13 -13.54 -18.82
N LEU A 248 -0.59 -13.79 -17.59
CA LEU A 248 0.02 -13.22 -16.38
C LEU A 248 1.42 -13.74 -16.11
N ALA A 249 1.77 -14.95 -16.55
CA ALA A 249 3.12 -15.51 -16.41
C ALA A 249 4.21 -14.70 -17.12
N ALA A 250 3.84 -13.76 -18.00
CA ALA A 250 4.76 -12.83 -18.65
C ALA A 250 5.18 -11.64 -17.77
N PHE A 251 4.51 -11.42 -16.64
CA PHE A 251 4.82 -10.30 -15.74
C PHE A 251 5.86 -10.73 -14.70
N ARG A 252 7.13 -10.70 -15.08
CA ARG A 252 8.26 -11.12 -14.25
C ARG A 252 9.25 -9.98 -14.07
N LEU A 253 9.69 -9.73 -12.84
CA LEU A 253 10.68 -8.69 -12.50
C LEU A 253 12.03 -8.94 -13.20
N THR A 254 12.37 -10.21 -13.43
CA THR A 254 13.61 -10.60 -14.09
C THR A 254 13.69 -10.19 -15.56
N ASP A 255 12.57 -9.82 -16.16
CA ASP A 255 12.52 -9.48 -17.59
C ASP A 255 12.86 -7.98 -17.84
N PHE A 256 12.95 -7.17 -16.78
CA PHE A 256 13.50 -5.82 -16.87
C PHE A 256 15.03 -5.85 -16.85
N PRO A 257 15.70 -4.95 -17.58
CA PRO A 257 15.20 -3.92 -18.52
C PRO A 257 15.02 -4.43 -19.96
N GLU A 258 15.20 -5.72 -20.22
CA GLU A 258 15.27 -6.29 -21.58
C GLU A 258 13.93 -6.22 -22.32
N THR A 259 12.82 -6.34 -21.58
CA THR A 259 11.47 -6.25 -22.14
C THR A 259 10.77 -5.00 -21.61
N PRO A 260 10.54 -3.97 -22.43
CA PRO A 260 9.82 -2.78 -22.03
C PRO A 260 8.41 -3.11 -21.51
N ALA A 261 7.99 -2.45 -20.44
CA ALA A 261 6.68 -2.66 -19.82
C ALA A 261 5.52 -2.54 -20.82
N ALA A 262 5.60 -1.57 -21.74
CA ALA A 262 4.60 -1.35 -22.77
C ALA A 262 4.34 -2.59 -23.64
N VAL A 263 5.37 -3.35 -23.98
CA VAL A 263 5.23 -4.56 -24.81
C VAL A 263 4.38 -5.61 -24.11
N THR A 264 4.69 -5.88 -22.84
CA THR A 264 3.97 -6.88 -22.05
C THR A 264 2.55 -6.44 -21.75
N VAL A 265 2.34 -5.16 -21.39
CA VAL A 265 1.02 -4.59 -21.08
C VAL A 265 0.11 -4.60 -22.30
N ASN A 266 0.59 -4.15 -23.48
CA ASN A 266 -0.21 -4.11 -24.69
C ASN A 266 -0.66 -5.52 -25.09
N ARG A 267 0.25 -6.49 -25.08
CA ARG A 267 -0.09 -7.89 -25.36
C ARG A 267 -1.11 -8.46 -24.39
N ALA A 268 -0.99 -8.13 -23.12
CA ALA A 268 -1.95 -8.56 -22.11
C ALA A 268 -3.33 -7.95 -22.34
N ASN A 269 -3.41 -6.65 -22.67
CA ASN A 269 -4.67 -5.99 -23.00
C ASN A 269 -5.33 -6.58 -24.25
N GLU A 270 -4.58 -6.93 -25.30
CA GLU A 270 -5.10 -7.64 -26.48
C GLU A 270 -5.76 -8.97 -26.07
N ILE A 271 -5.09 -9.75 -25.22
CA ILE A 271 -5.61 -11.03 -24.72
C ILE A 271 -6.87 -10.81 -23.89
N LEU A 272 -6.86 -9.85 -22.94
CA LEU A 272 -8.02 -9.54 -22.11
C LEU A 272 -9.23 -9.06 -22.91
N ASN A 273 -9.01 -8.34 -24.03
CA ASN A 273 -10.08 -7.87 -24.89
C ASN A 273 -10.68 -8.98 -25.77
N SER A 274 -10.01 -10.14 -25.86
CA SER A 274 -10.48 -11.32 -26.60
C SER A 274 -11.15 -12.38 -25.68
N LEU A 275 -11.26 -12.13 -24.38
CA LEU A 275 -11.94 -12.96 -23.39
C LEU A 275 -13.31 -12.44 -23.07
#